data_2ef1a402a27cd054d614ef99047cddef
#
_entry.id   2ef1a402a27cd054d614ef99047cddef
#
_cell.length_a   1.000
_cell.length_b   1.000
_cell.length_c   1.000
_cell.angle_alpha   90.00
_cell.angle_beta   90.00
_cell.angle_gamma   90.00
#
_symmetry.space_group_name_H-M   'P 1'
#
loop_
_entity.id
_entity.type
_entity.pdbx_description
1 polymer ?
#
loop_
_entity_poly.entity_id
_entity_poly.type
_entity_poly.pdbx_seq_one_letter_code
_entity_poly.pdbx_strand_id
1 'polypeptide(L)'
;MNKLMLSLSLLLIVACSPVAQEHDDLYGSGFINVNEMQWSLEHSSPYPFTVAYGEISCGFHPAFGREVYFAPEGFTDESYIGTPLNKAAANALKYDDMHSNVPYSINTGADLSVAVNIGLKVCDEQQESLKNNV
;
A
#
# COMPACT_ATOMS: atom_id res chain seq x y z
N MET A 1 18.95 -64.29 17.76
CA MET A 1 19.39 -63.38 16.71
C MET A 1 18.26 -62.37 16.42
N ASN A 2 18.29 -61.32 17.10
CA ASN A 2 17.24 -60.29 16.94
C ASN A 2 17.70 -59.26 15.95
N LYS A 3 17.08 -59.25 14.80
CA LYS A 3 17.26 -58.14 13.84
C LYS A 3 16.37 -57.01 14.26
N LEU A 4 16.98 -56.02 14.87
CA LEU A 4 16.35 -54.71 15.07
C LEU A 4 16.23 -54.02 13.72
N MET A 5 15.02 -53.94 13.19
CA MET A 5 14.72 -53.05 12.10
C MET A 5 14.51 -51.64 12.67
N LEU A 6 15.51 -50.79 12.49
CA LEU A 6 15.35 -49.37 12.72
C LEU A 6 14.52 -48.82 11.57
N SER A 7 13.26 -48.56 11.84
CA SER A 7 12.41 -47.79 10.95
C SER A 7 12.76 -46.29 11.10
N LEU A 8 13.52 -45.83 10.16
CA LEU A 8 13.83 -44.39 10.09
C LEU A 8 12.60 -43.66 9.50
N SER A 9 11.73 -43.22 10.36
CA SER A 9 10.63 -42.35 9.95
C SER A 9 11.20 -40.98 9.56
N LEU A 10 11.32 -40.76 8.26
CA LEU A 10 11.68 -39.48 7.69
C LEU A 10 10.47 -38.56 7.86
N LEU A 11 10.49 -37.72 8.89
CA LEU A 11 9.53 -36.65 9.04
C LEU A 11 9.81 -35.61 7.94
N LEU A 12 9.04 -35.64 6.88
CA LEU A 12 8.95 -34.58 5.93
C LEU A 12 8.22 -33.42 6.59
N ILE A 13 8.99 -32.48 7.13
CA ILE A 13 8.45 -31.20 7.55
C ILE A 13 8.19 -30.41 6.28
N VAL A 14 6.96 -30.47 5.81
CA VAL A 14 6.49 -29.54 4.79
C VAL A 14 6.37 -28.18 5.48
N ALA A 15 7.42 -27.39 5.35
CA ALA A 15 7.34 -25.98 5.72
C ALA A 15 6.39 -25.31 4.73
N CYS A 16 5.15 -25.11 5.12
CA CYS A 16 4.27 -24.16 4.45
C CYS A 16 4.84 -22.78 4.68
N SER A 17 5.64 -22.30 3.72
CA SER A 17 5.93 -20.89 3.63
C SER A 17 4.60 -20.17 3.46
N PRO A 18 4.26 -19.15 4.29
CA PRO A 18 3.12 -18.33 3.98
C PRO A 18 3.40 -17.70 2.63
N VAL A 19 2.62 -18.06 1.64
CA VAL A 19 2.59 -17.38 0.37
C VAL A 19 2.11 -15.99 0.72
N ALA A 20 3.00 -14.99 0.65
CA ALA A 20 2.58 -13.60 0.64
C ALA A 20 1.49 -13.51 -0.41
N GLN A 21 0.30 -13.09 -0.02
CA GLN A 21 -0.75 -12.83 -0.98
C GLN A 21 -0.23 -11.75 -1.91
N GLU A 22 0.21 -12.18 -3.07
CA GLU A 22 0.35 -11.27 -4.18
C GLU A 22 -1.04 -10.76 -4.45
N HIS A 23 -1.29 -9.54 -4.05
CA HIS A 23 -2.37 -8.80 -4.63
C HIS A 23 -2.03 -8.68 -6.10
N ASP A 24 -2.71 -9.46 -6.89
CA ASP A 24 -2.62 -9.43 -8.33
C ASP A 24 -3.25 -8.12 -8.80
N ASP A 25 -2.51 -7.04 -8.59
CA ASP A 25 -2.89 -5.73 -9.04
C ASP A 25 -2.62 -5.66 -10.55
N LEU A 26 -3.58 -6.16 -11.29
CA LEU A 26 -3.64 -6.16 -12.74
C LEU A 26 -3.40 -4.76 -13.36
N TYR A 27 -3.41 -3.71 -12.54
CA TYR A 27 -3.34 -2.32 -12.97
C TYR A 27 -2.13 -1.55 -12.42
N GLY A 28 -1.21 -2.23 -11.75
CA GLY A 28 -0.01 -1.59 -11.23
C GLY A 28 -0.28 -0.60 -10.10
N SER A 29 -1.36 -0.80 -9.35
CA SER A 29 -1.64 -0.06 -8.13
C SER A 29 -1.06 -0.78 -6.92
N GLY A 30 -0.63 -0.03 -5.92
CA GLY A 30 -0.08 -0.57 -4.70
C GLY A 30 -0.37 0.32 -3.51
N PHE A 31 -0.02 -0.16 -2.33
CA PHE A 31 -0.23 0.59 -1.10
C PHE A 31 0.85 0.28 -0.06
N ILE A 32 0.99 1.18 0.90
CA ILE A 32 1.82 1.01 2.08
C ILE A 32 1.05 1.49 3.32
N ASN A 33 1.13 0.72 4.40
CA ASN A 33 0.57 1.12 5.68
C ASN A 33 1.46 2.17 6.33
N VAL A 34 0.83 3.20 6.89
CA VAL A 34 1.50 4.25 7.64
C VAL A 34 0.89 4.40 9.02
N ASN A 35 1.71 4.74 10.01
CA ASN A 35 1.27 5.06 11.34
C ASN A 35 2.13 6.17 11.93
N GLU A 36 1.54 6.90 12.87
CA GLU A 36 2.17 8.08 13.47
C GLU A 36 3.48 7.75 14.20
N MET A 37 3.50 6.64 14.93
CA MET A 37 4.69 6.25 15.70
C MET A 37 5.88 5.93 14.80
N GLN A 38 5.67 5.12 13.78
CA GLN A 38 6.72 4.75 12.84
C GLN A 38 7.17 5.94 11.99
N TRP A 39 6.23 6.80 11.62
CA TRP A 39 6.54 8.04 10.89
C TRP A 39 7.53 8.91 11.64
N SER A 40 7.32 9.09 12.94
CA SER A 40 8.21 9.91 13.78
C SER A 40 9.61 9.32 13.94
N LEU A 41 9.78 8.01 13.75
CA LEU A 41 11.08 7.35 13.74
C LEU A 41 11.80 7.44 12.40
N GLU A 42 11.07 7.50 11.30
CA GLU A 42 11.62 7.43 9.94
C GLU A 42 11.74 8.79 9.26
N HIS A 43 10.95 9.78 9.69
CA HIS A 43 10.88 11.08 9.04
C HIS A 43 11.07 12.22 10.04
N SER A 44 11.73 13.28 9.62
CA SER A 44 11.88 14.50 10.40
C SER A 44 10.70 15.44 10.28
N SER A 45 9.90 15.31 9.23
CA SER A 45 8.68 16.11 9.02
C SER A 45 7.51 15.59 9.85
N PRO A 46 6.60 16.48 10.30
CA PRO A 46 5.43 16.07 11.07
C PRO A 46 4.53 15.09 10.32
N TYR A 47 3.95 14.16 11.05
CA TYR A 47 2.92 13.26 10.53
C TYR A 47 1.69 14.08 10.09
N PRO A 48 1.26 13.99 8.81
CA PRO A 48 0.29 14.92 8.27
C PRO A 48 -1.17 14.53 8.51
N PHE A 49 -1.42 13.35 9.08
CA PHE A 49 -2.77 12.81 9.22
C PHE A 49 -3.31 12.96 10.63
N THR A 50 -4.65 13.05 10.76
CA THR A 50 -5.35 13.18 12.04
C THR A 50 -5.63 11.86 12.74
N VAL A 51 -5.37 10.74 12.06
CA VAL A 51 -5.59 9.38 12.55
C VAL A 51 -4.27 8.66 12.73
N ALA A 52 -4.18 7.79 13.74
CA ALA A 52 -2.92 7.11 14.07
C ALA A 52 -2.48 6.11 12.98
N TYR A 53 -3.41 5.53 12.24
CA TYR A 53 -3.17 4.48 11.26
C TYR A 53 -3.92 4.75 9.96
N GLY A 54 -3.30 4.39 8.85
CA GLY A 54 -3.92 4.47 7.54
C GLY A 54 -3.05 3.86 6.47
N GLU A 55 -3.43 4.12 5.24
CA GLU A 55 -2.81 3.55 4.05
C GLU A 55 -2.59 4.64 3.01
N ILE A 56 -1.39 4.69 2.46
CA ILE A 56 -1.07 5.51 1.28
C ILE A 56 -1.08 4.56 0.08
N SER A 57 -1.88 4.86 -0.92
CA SER A 57 -1.97 4.10 -2.16
C SER A 57 -1.51 4.91 -3.36
N CYS A 58 -1.05 4.22 -4.38
CA CYS A 58 -0.70 4.83 -5.65
C CYS A 58 -1.22 3.99 -6.81
N GLY A 59 -1.86 4.65 -7.74
CA GLY A 59 -2.33 4.08 -8.99
C GLY A 59 -1.89 4.92 -10.18
N PHE A 60 -2.21 4.44 -11.38
CA PHE A 60 -1.93 5.15 -12.62
C PHE A 60 -3.20 5.54 -13.34
N HIS A 61 -3.32 6.82 -13.64
CA HIS A 61 -4.39 7.32 -14.50
C HIS A 61 -3.85 7.57 -15.91
N PRO A 62 -4.55 7.13 -16.95
CA PRO A 62 -4.06 7.28 -18.32
C PRO A 62 -3.84 8.73 -18.75
N ALA A 63 -4.59 9.68 -18.18
CA ALA A 63 -4.47 11.09 -18.51
C ALA A 63 -3.55 11.89 -17.57
N PHE A 64 -3.44 11.52 -16.28
CA PHE A 64 -2.77 12.33 -15.27
C PHE A 64 -1.54 11.66 -14.63
N GLY A 65 -1.33 10.37 -14.87
CA GLY A 65 -0.19 9.63 -14.33
C GLY A 65 -0.41 9.13 -12.90
N ARG A 66 0.62 9.22 -12.07
CA ARG A 66 0.62 8.63 -10.72
C ARG A 66 -0.33 9.36 -9.77
N GLU A 67 -1.34 8.67 -9.30
CA GLU A 67 -2.35 9.15 -8.36
C GLU A 67 -2.05 8.65 -6.95
N VAL A 68 -1.88 9.55 -6.00
CA VAL A 68 -1.62 9.20 -4.60
C VAL A 68 -2.83 9.55 -3.73
N TYR A 69 -3.26 8.57 -2.92
CA TYR A 69 -4.41 8.69 -2.03
C TYR A 69 -4.05 8.26 -0.61
N PHE A 70 -4.80 8.78 0.35
CA PHE A 70 -4.78 8.32 1.74
C PHE A 70 -6.15 7.79 2.17
N ALA A 71 -6.16 6.64 2.82
CA ALA A 71 -7.35 6.06 3.46
C ALA A 71 -7.07 5.79 4.93
N PRO A 72 -7.91 6.27 5.86
CA PRO A 72 -7.77 5.95 7.27
C PRO A 72 -8.11 4.48 7.55
N GLU A 73 -7.57 3.95 8.65
CA GLU A 73 -7.91 2.60 9.12
C GLU A 73 -9.43 2.41 9.19
N GLY A 74 -9.91 1.25 8.76
CA GLY A 74 -11.33 0.94 8.63
C GLY A 74 -11.94 1.31 7.27
N PHE A 75 -11.20 2.05 6.42
CA PHE A 75 -11.64 2.51 5.09
C PHE A 75 -10.62 2.17 4.01
N THR A 76 -9.88 1.08 4.20
CA THR A 76 -8.76 0.70 3.32
C THR A 76 -9.11 -0.37 2.28
N ASP A 77 -10.32 -0.88 2.28
CA ASP A 77 -10.72 -1.85 1.26
C ASP A 77 -11.06 -1.19 -0.09
N GLU A 78 -11.18 -2.00 -1.12
CA GLU A 78 -11.37 -1.54 -2.50
C GLU A 78 -12.71 -0.82 -2.75
N SER A 79 -13.66 -0.91 -1.83
CA SER A 79 -14.95 -0.22 -1.95
C SER A 79 -14.87 1.28 -1.67
N TYR A 80 -13.76 1.73 -1.09
CA TYR A 80 -13.55 3.12 -0.74
C TYR A 80 -12.59 3.83 -1.69
N ILE A 81 -12.86 5.09 -1.92
CA ILE A 81 -11.98 6.01 -2.63
C ILE A 81 -11.33 6.92 -1.59
N GLY A 82 -10.00 6.82 -1.47
CA GLY A 82 -9.22 7.61 -0.53
C GLY A 82 -9.24 9.11 -0.82
N THR A 83 -8.73 9.87 0.12
CA THR A 83 -8.52 11.31 -0.06
C THR A 83 -7.33 11.53 -0.99
N PRO A 84 -7.47 12.33 -2.08
CA PRO A 84 -6.35 12.60 -2.97
C PRO A 84 -5.27 13.42 -2.27
N LEU A 85 -4.02 13.00 -2.41
CA LEU A 85 -2.86 13.68 -1.82
C LEU A 85 -2.08 14.52 -2.83
N ASN A 86 -2.19 14.24 -4.11
CA ASN A 86 -1.50 14.98 -5.15
C ASN A 86 -2.47 15.49 -6.23
N LYS A 87 -1.94 16.33 -7.08
CA LYS A 87 -2.72 16.98 -8.14
C LYS A 87 -3.25 15.98 -9.17
N ALA A 88 -2.46 14.96 -9.50
CA ALA A 88 -2.88 13.91 -10.43
C ALA A 88 -4.11 13.17 -9.91
N ALA A 89 -4.13 12.81 -8.63
CA ALA A 89 -5.28 12.15 -7.99
C ALA A 89 -6.52 13.05 -7.98
N ALA A 90 -6.37 14.31 -7.60
CA ALA A 90 -7.48 15.26 -7.59
C ALA A 90 -8.07 15.47 -8.99
N ASN A 91 -7.22 15.61 -9.99
CA ASN A 91 -7.65 15.76 -11.38
C ASN A 91 -8.32 14.50 -11.94
N ALA A 92 -7.79 13.33 -11.57
CA ALA A 92 -8.37 12.04 -11.98
C ALA A 92 -9.79 11.86 -11.46
N LEU A 93 -10.01 12.14 -10.18
CA LEU A 93 -11.35 12.06 -9.59
C LEU A 93 -12.32 13.01 -10.28
N LYS A 94 -11.90 14.23 -10.55
CA LYS A 94 -12.73 15.22 -11.23
C LYS A 94 -13.05 14.79 -12.67
N TYR A 95 -12.07 14.26 -13.38
CA TYR A 95 -12.24 13.78 -14.76
C TYR A 95 -13.21 12.61 -14.84
N ASP A 96 -13.12 11.68 -13.90
CA ASP A 96 -13.95 10.47 -13.85
C ASP A 96 -15.29 10.69 -13.13
N ASP A 97 -15.59 11.91 -12.70
CA ASP A 97 -16.78 12.27 -11.92
C ASP A 97 -16.95 11.41 -10.66
N MET A 98 -15.84 11.20 -9.95
CA MET A 98 -15.76 10.41 -8.73
C MET A 98 -15.38 11.28 -7.53
N HIS A 99 -15.78 10.85 -6.34
CA HIS A 99 -15.52 11.56 -5.09
C HIS A 99 -14.92 10.63 -4.04
N SER A 100 -14.01 11.16 -3.25
CA SER A 100 -13.55 10.49 -2.04
C SER A 100 -14.74 10.22 -1.12
N ASN A 101 -14.81 9.01 -0.55
CA ASN A 101 -15.87 8.57 0.34
C ASN A 101 -15.35 8.06 1.69
N VAL A 102 -14.16 8.47 2.06
CA VAL A 102 -13.55 8.21 3.37
C VAL A 102 -13.58 9.47 4.24
N PRO A 103 -13.52 9.35 5.57
CA PRO A 103 -13.39 10.52 6.43
C PRO A 103 -12.12 11.31 6.09
N TYR A 104 -12.26 12.63 5.96
CA TYR A 104 -11.13 13.52 5.73
C TYR A 104 -10.19 13.52 6.94
N SER A 105 -8.96 13.11 6.76
CA SER A 105 -8.01 12.82 7.84
C SER A 105 -6.66 13.51 7.67
N ILE A 106 -6.65 14.68 7.03
CA ILE A 106 -5.45 15.50 6.85
C ILE A 106 -5.47 16.67 7.82
N ASN A 107 -4.39 16.90 8.55
CA ASN A 107 -4.24 18.07 9.40
C ASN A 107 -4.28 19.37 8.57
N THR A 108 -4.97 20.38 9.09
CA THR A 108 -5.04 21.69 8.43
C THR A 108 -3.64 22.27 8.22
N GLY A 109 -3.34 22.62 6.97
CA GLY A 109 -2.04 23.21 6.61
C GLY A 109 -0.87 22.22 6.62
N ALA A 110 -1.12 20.94 6.67
CA ALA A 110 -0.07 19.93 6.65
C ALA A 110 0.72 19.94 5.34
N ASP A 111 2.03 19.76 5.45
CA ASP A 111 2.89 19.49 4.31
C ASP A 111 2.73 18.00 3.91
N LEU A 112 2.25 17.76 2.71
CA LEU A 112 1.99 16.44 2.16
C LEU A 112 3.14 15.89 1.31
N SER A 113 4.23 16.63 1.16
CA SER A 113 5.32 16.25 0.24
C SER A 113 5.94 14.88 0.56
N VAL A 114 6.17 14.57 1.82
CA VAL A 114 6.71 13.26 2.23
C VAL A 114 5.70 12.15 1.95
N ALA A 115 4.43 12.34 2.29
CA ALA A 115 3.36 11.38 2.01
C ALA A 115 3.20 11.11 0.52
N VAL A 116 3.23 12.15 -0.30
CA VAL A 116 3.19 12.03 -1.77
C VAL A 116 4.40 11.26 -2.29
N ASN A 117 5.60 11.56 -1.81
CA ASN A 117 6.82 10.83 -2.22
C ASN A 117 6.77 9.35 -1.83
N ILE A 118 6.22 9.01 -0.67
CA ILE A 118 5.99 7.62 -0.26
C ILE A 118 5.06 6.93 -1.28
N GLY A 119 3.96 7.55 -1.65
CA GLY A 119 3.04 7.02 -2.64
C GLY A 119 3.67 6.87 -4.03
N LEU A 120 4.39 7.86 -4.50
CA LEU A 120 5.08 7.80 -5.80
C LEU A 120 6.10 6.65 -5.85
N LYS A 121 6.79 6.40 -4.74
CA LYS A 121 7.71 5.28 -4.62
C LYS A 121 6.98 3.94 -4.71
N VAL A 122 5.79 3.82 -4.11
CA VAL A 122 4.94 2.63 -4.23
C VAL A 122 4.61 2.34 -5.70
N CYS A 123 4.22 3.36 -6.47
CA CYS A 123 3.98 3.23 -7.91
C CYS A 123 5.23 2.76 -8.68
N ASP A 124 6.38 3.35 -8.38
CA ASP A 124 7.64 3.03 -9.07
C ASP A 124 8.09 1.59 -8.77
N GLU A 125 7.97 1.13 -7.55
CA GLU A 125 8.27 -0.26 -7.17
C GLU A 125 7.33 -1.25 -7.84
N GLN A 126 6.06 -0.93 -7.99
CA GLN A 126 5.09 -1.74 -8.71
C GLN A 126 5.44 -1.87 -10.20
N GLN A 127 5.81 -0.78 -10.84
CA GLN A 127 6.24 -0.81 -12.24
C GLN A 127 7.48 -1.66 -12.46
N GLU A 128 8.46 -1.57 -11.56
CA GLU A 128 9.65 -2.42 -11.61
C GLU A 128 9.30 -3.90 -11.48
N SER A 129 8.42 -4.25 -10.56
CA SER A 129 7.94 -5.61 -10.37
C SER A 129 7.26 -6.15 -11.63
N LEU A 130 6.43 -5.36 -12.30
CA LEU A 130 5.76 -5.74 -13.54
C LEU A 130 6.74 -5.96 -14.69
N LYS A 131 7.80 -5.17 -14.79
CA LYS A 131 8.86 -5.34 -15.81
C LYS A 131 9.67 -6.62 -15.62
N ASN A 132 9.90 -7.02 -14.38
CA ASN A 132 10.71 -8.20 -14.06
C ASN A 132 9.94 -9.51 -14.21
N ASN A 133 8.63 -9.47 -14.36
CA ASN A 133 7.75 -10.63 -14.53
C ASN A 133 7.33 -10.91 -15.98
N VAL A 134 7.93 -10.22 -16.92
CA VAL A 134 7.68 -10.42 -18.37
C VAL A 134 8.75 -11.31 -18.97
#